data_afd01177a13d21cd6d426cbc7bbef9c5
#
_entry.id   afd01177a13d21cd6d426cbc7bbef9c5
#
_cell.length_a   1.000
_cell.length_b   1.000
_cell.length_c   1.000
_cell.angle_alpha   90.00
_cell.angle_beta   90.00
_cell.angle_gamma   90.00
#
_symmetry.space_group_name_H-M   'P 1'
#
loop_
_entity.id
_entity.type
_entity.pdbx_description
1 polymer ?
#
loop_
_entity_poly.entity_id
_entity_poly.type
_entity_poly.pdbx_seq_one_letter_code
_entity_poly.pdbx_strand_id
1 'polypeptide(L)'
;MVKALIIDDEIDICYLLSGILRNKNIQSNYVNSIGEARLALKINSPQIIFLDNHLPDGMGVNFINDIKKNNPGTKVVMITAYDTPLDRRKALAEGADFFIAKPFSRDIIFQTVEQLGH
;
A
#
# COMPACT_ATOMS: atom_id res chain seq x y z
N MET A 1 12.05 -13.99 2.06
CA MET A 1 11.79 -12.71 2.77
C MET A 1 10.54 -12.06 2.21
N VAL A 2 9.70 -11.54 3.06
CA VAL A 2 8.49 -10.81 2.63
C VAL A 2 8.90 -9.50 1.97
N LYS A 3 8.28 -9.20 0.83
CA LYS A 3 8.54 -7.98 0.07
C LYS A 3 7.29 -7.13 0.00
N ALA A 4 7.49 -5.82 0.15
CA ALA A 4 6.43 -4.82 0.04
C ALA A 4 6.77 -3.79 -1.03
N LEU A 5 5.74 -3.26 -1.68
CA LEU A 5 5.86 -2.10 -2.56
C LEU A 5 5.07 -0.96 -1.94
N ILE A 6 5.71 0.19 -1.81
CA ILE A 6 5.07 1.40 -1.31
C ILE A 6 4.79 2.31 -2.50
N ILE A 7 3.55 2.72 -2.66
CA ILE A 7 3.12 3.61 -3.75
C ILE A 7 2.59 4.88 -3.12
N ASP A 8 3.45 5.90 -3.07
CA ASP A 8 3.15 7.18 -2.41
C ASP A 8 4.03 8.27 -3.01
N ASP A 9 3.46 9.41 -3.33
CA ASP A 9 4.23 10.53 -3.89
C ASP A 9 4.98 11.34 -2.84
N GLU A 10 4.71 11.10 -1.56
CA GLU A 10 5.41 11.75 -0.46
C GLU A 10 6.65 10.92 -0.07
N ILE A 11 7.83 11.40 -0.46
CA ILE A 11 9.10 10.69 -0.22
C ILE A 11 9.33 10.43 1.27
N ASP A 12 8.99 11.39 2.13
CA ASP A 12 9.16 11.22 3.58
C ASP A 12 8.35 10.05 4.12
N ILE A 13 7.13 9.87 3.61
CA ILE A 13 6.29 8.73 3.98
C ILE A 13 6.92 7.41 3.51
N CYS A 14 7.45 7.40 2.29
CA CYS A 14 8.14 6.21 1.77
C CYS A 14 9.31 5.80 2.68
N TYR A 15 10.12 6.74 3.11
CA TYR A 15 11.27 6.47 3.98
C TYR A 15 10.82 6.01 5.37
N LEU A 16 9.84 6.70 5.95
CA LEU A 16 9.31 6.34 7.26
C LEU A 16 8.74 4.92 7.26
N LEU A 17 7.89 4.63 6.30
CA LEU A 17 7.26 3.32 6.19
C LEU A 17 8.28 2.21 5.91
N SER A 18 9.23 2.47 5.04
CA SER A 18 10.33 1.53 4.75
C SER A 18 11.12 1.18 6.01
N GLY A 19 11.42 2.17 6.84
CA GLY A 19 12.13 1.96 8.10
C GLY A 19 11.32 1.11 9.08
N ILE A 20 10.03 1.37 9.19
CA ILE A 20 9.13 0.58 10.05
C ILE A 20 9.08 -0.88 9.57
N LEU A 21 8.92 -1.09 8.28
CA LEU A 21 8.83 -2.44 7.70
C LEU A 21 10.13 -3.22 7.89
N ARG A 22 11.27 -2.56 7.81
CA ARG A 22 12.56 -3.22 8.05
C ARG A 22 12.64 -3.82 9.44
N ASN A 23 12.02 -3.20 10.44
CA ASN A 23 11.98 -3.75 11.80
C ASN A 23 11.14 -5.01 11.92
N LYS A 24 10.32 -5.31 10.90
CA LYS A 24 9.56 -6.58 10.80
C LYS A 24 10.18 -7.53 9.78
N ASN A 25 11.42 -7.28 9.39
CA ASN A 25 12.14 -8.07 8.38
C ASN A 25 11.41 -8.10 7.03
N ILE A 26 10.76 -7.00 6.68
CA ILE A 26 10.11 -6.84 5.39
C ILE A 26 10.96 -5.92 4.53
N GLN A 27 11.39 -6.43 3.38
CA GLN A 27 12.12 -5.65 2.39
C GLN A 27 11.12 -4.84 1.56
N SER A 28 11.36 -3.54 1.40
CA SER A 28 10.44 -2.70 0.64
C SER A 28 11.17 -1.90 -0.43
N ASN A 29 10.43 -1.62 -1.49
CA ASN A 29 10.79 -0.63 -2.51
C ASN A 29 9.65 0.38 -2.56
N TYR A 30 9.88 1.54 -3.16
CA TYR A 30 8.82 2.52 -3.34
C TYR A 30 8.82 3.09 -4.74
N VAL A 31 7.64 3.51 -5.17
CA VAL A 31 7.41 4.26 -6.39
C VAL A 31 6.46 5.42 -6.06
N ASN A 32 6.41 6.43 -6.92
CA ASN A 32 5.73 7.67 -6.61
C ASN A 32 4.52 7.96 -7.48
N SER A 33 4.15 7.03 -8.35
CA SER A 33 3.01 7.19 -9.26
C SER A 33 2.41 5.85 -9.63
N ILE A 34 1.20 5.86 -10.16
CA ILE A 34 0.53 4.65 -10.68
C ILE A 34 1.32 4.09 -11.86
N GLY A 35 1.80 4.95 -12.76
CA GLY A 35 2.58 4.51 -13.91
C GLY A 35 3.83 3.76 -13.51
N GLU A 36 4.58 4.27 -12.54
CA GLU A 36 5.76 3.59 -12.00
C GLU A 36 5.38 2.26 -11.32
N ALA A 37 4.25 2.25 -10.61
CA ALA A 37 3.77 1.05 -9.95
C ALA A 37 3.43 -0.05 -10.95
N ARG A 38 2.79 0.30 -12.08
CA ARG A 38 2.48 -0.67 -13.14
C ARG A 38 3.74 -1.32 -13.68
N LEU A 39 4.80 -0.54 -13.90
CA LEU A 39 6.08 -1.07 -14.38
C LEU A 39 6.73 -1.98 -13.32
N ALA A 40 6.72 -1.57 -12.07
CA ALA A 40 7.30 -2.36 -10.98
C ALA A 40 6.60 -3.72 -10.82
N LEU A 41 5.27 -3.74 -10.94
CA LEU A 41 4.47 -4.95 -10.78
C LEU A 41 4.59 -5.93 -11.95
N LYS A 42 5.08 -5.48 -13.10
CA LYS A 42 5.39 -6.38 -14.22
C LYS A 42 6.65 -7.21 -13.94
N ILE A 43 7.54 -6.68 -13.10
CA ILE A 43 8.83 -7.32 -12.82
C ILE A 43 8.75 -8.20 -11.59
N ASN A 44 8.08 -7.72 -10.52
CA ASN A 44 8.00 -8.40 -9.24
C ASN A 44 6.58 -8.38 -8.69
N SER A 45 6.18 -9.46 -8.02
CA SER A 45 4.91 -9.54 -7.30
C SER A 45 5.20 -9.46 -5.80
N PRO A 46 5.00 -8.29 -5.17
CA PRO A 46 5.19 -8.18 -3.72
C PRO A 46 4.05 -8.88 -2.98
N GLN A 47 4.31 -9.29 -1.74
CA GLN A 47 3.28 -9.86 -0.88
C GLN A 47 2.33 -8.79 -0.35
N ILE A 48 2.82 -7.56 -0.17
CA ILE A 48 2.04 -6.44 0.38
C ILE A 48 2.28 -5.19 -0.46
N ILE A 49 1.21 -4.45 -0.74
CA ILE A 49 1.28 -3.12 -1.35
C ILE A 49 0.67 -2.13 -0.36
N PHE A 50 1.42 -1.05 -0.06
CA PHE A 50 0.92 0.11 0.67
C PHE A 50 0.64 1.20 -0.37
N LEU A 51 -0.61 1.59 -0.49
CA LEU A 51 -1.09 2.40 -1.61
C LEU A 51 -1.72 3.69 -1.11
N ASP A 52 -1.12 4.84 -1.47
CA ASP A 52 -1.73 6.13 -1.24
C ASP A 52 -2.87 6.36 -2.23
N ASN A 53 -3.90 7.08 -1.82
CA ASN A 53 -5.05 7.33 -2.69
C ASN A 53 -4.81 8.50 -3.65
N HIS A 54 -4.09 9.54 -3.22
CA HIS A 54 -3.90 10.75 -4.02
C HIS A 54 -2.51 10.75 -4.66
N LEU A 55 -2.44 10.27 -5.90
CA LEU A 55 -1.21 10.16 -6.67
C LEU A 55 -1.23 11.17 -7.83
N PRO A 56 -0.04 11.53 -8.39
CA PRO A 56 0.01 12.55 -9.45
C PRO A 56 -0.80 12.18 -10.69
N ASP A 57 -0.90 10.89 -10.99
CA ASP A 57 -1.52 10.39 -12.22
C ASP A 57 -2.83 9.63 -11.98
N GLY A 58 -3.42 9.76 -10.80
CA GLY A 58 -4.74 9.17 -10.55
C GLY A 58 -5.00 8.84 -9.10
N MET A 59 -6.17 8.28 -8.86
CA MET A 59 -6.59 7.85 -7.52
C MET A 59 -6.18 6.39 -7.30
N GLY A 60 -5.47 6.14 -6.18
CA GLY A 60 -5.04 4.78 -5.86
C GLY A 60 -6.19 3.79 -5.76
N VAL A 61 -7.34 4.22 -5.24
CA VAL A 61 -8.52 3.36 -5.12
C VAL A 61 -8.94 2.75 -6.45
N ASN A 62 -8.74 3.48 -7.56
CA ASN A 62 -9.09 3.00 -8.89
C ASN A 62 -8.06 2.01 -9.45
N PHE A 63 -6.92 1.86 -8.80
CA PHE A 63 -5.86 0.94 -9.17
C PHE A 63 -5.94 -0.42 -8.47
N ILE A 64 -6.70 -0.50 -7.37
CA ILE A 64 -6.78 -1.71 -6.53
C ILE A 64 -7.28 -2.92 -7.35
N ASN A 65 -8.32 -2.72 -8.15
CA ASN A 65 -8.90 -3.80 -8.95
C ASN A 65 -7.86 -4.38 -9.92
N ASP A 66 -7.07 -3.52 -10.57
CA ASP A 66 -6.02 -3.95 -11.48
C ASP A 66 -4.94 -4.75 -10.76
N ILE A 67 -4.55 -4.30 -9.55
CA ILE A 67 -3.59 -5.02 -8.73
C ILE A 67 -4.09 -6.43 -8.41
N LYS A 68 -5.31 -6.52 -7.92
CA LYS A 68 -5.91 -7.81 -7.50
C LYS A 68 -6.13 -8.74 -8.68
N LYS A 69 -6.47 -8.21 -9.83
CA LYS A 69 -6.72 -9.00 -11.04
C LYS A 69 -5.43 -9.65 -11.54
N ASN A 70 -4.32 -8.91 -11.51
CA ASN A 70 -3.04 -9.37 -12.05
C ASN A 70 -2.17 -10.04 -11.00
N ASN A 71 -2.39 -9.75 -9.72
CA ASN A 71 -1.62 -10.27 -8.59
C ASN A 71 -2.58 -10.66 -7.46
N PRO A 72 -3.38 -11.72 -7.62
CA PRO A 72 -4.47 -12.02 -6.67
C PRO A 72 -3.98 -12.36 -5.27
N GLY A 73 -2.76 -12.81 -5.12
CA GLY A 73 -2.19 -13.12 -3.80
C GLY A 73 -1.64 -11.94 -3.05
N THR A 74 -1.52 -10.77 -3.70
CA THR A 74 -0.96 -9.58 -3.06
C THR A 74 -2.01 -8.93 -2.15
N LYS A 75 -1.61 -8.59 -0.93
CA LYS A 75 -2.45 -7.84 0.01
C LYS A 75 -2.28 -6.35 -0.25
N VAL A 76 -3.38 -5.61 -0.27
CA VAL A 76 -3.37 -4.17 -0.52
C VAL A 76 -3.83 -3.42 0.73
N VAL A 77 -2.97 -2.54 1.22
CA VAL A 77 -3.24 -1.66 2.35
C VAL A 77 -3.34 -0.24 1.83
N MET A 78 -4.53 0.37 1.89
CA MET A 78 -4.69 1.78 1.57
C MET A 78 -4.15 2.63 2.71
N ILE A 79 -3.32 3.62 2.39
CA ILE A 79 -2.85 4.62 3.36
C ILE A 79 -3.15 6.00 2.79
N THR A 80 -3.95 6.80 3.50
CA THR A 80 -4.33 8.11 2.98
C THR A 80 -4.63 9.11 4.11
N ALA A 81 -4.43 10.41 3.81
CA ALA A 81 -4.83 11.49 4.69
C ALA A 81 -6.36 11.71 4.68
N TYR A 82 -7.05 11.16 3.72
CA TYR A 82 -8.50 11.33 3.52
C TYR A 82 -9.23 10.12 4.07
N ASP A 83 -9.58 10.21 5.37
CA ASP A 83 -10.17 9.10 6.12
C ASP A 83 -11.64 9.38 6.40
N THR A 84 -12.50 9.23 5.40
CA THR A 84 -13.94 9.29 5.59
C THR A 84 -14.54 7.90 5.53
N PRO A 85 -15.71 7.68 6.18
CA PRO A 85 -16.39 6.38 6.07
C PRO A 85 -16.68 5.97 4.62
N LEU A 86 -16.97 6.94 3.75
CA LEU A 86 -17.22 6.68 2.34
C LEU A 86 -15.95 6.20 1.64
N ASP A 87 -14.82 6.86 1.90
CA ASP A 87 -13.54 6.46 1.31
C ASP A 87 -13.12 5.05 1.75
N ARG A 88 -13.33 4.73 3.04
CA ARG A 88 -13.05 3.38 3.56
C ARG A 88 -13.90 2.33 2.86
N ARG A 89 -15.21 2.57 2.75
CA ARG A 89 -16.11 1.62 2.09
C ARG A 89 -15.75 1.42 0.64
N LYS A 90 -15.40 2.49 -0.06
CA LYS A 90 -15.02 2.43 -1.46
C LYS A 90 -13.75 1.60 -1.64
N ALA A 91 -12.74 1.85 -0.83
CA ALA A 91 -11.48 1.11 -0.91
C ALA A 91 -11.70 -0.39 -0.66
N LEU A 92 -12.46 -0.73 0.37
CA LEU A 92 -12.76 -2.13 0.69
C LEU A 92 -13.59 -2.80 -0.41
N ALA A 93 -14.55 -2.08 -0.98
CA ALA A 93 -15.36 -2.59 -2.09
C ALA A 93 -14.52 -2.86 -3.34
N GLU A 94 -13.47 -2.09 -3.57
CA GLU A 94 -12.53 -2.28 -4.69
C GLU A 94 -11.52 -3.39 -4.42
N GLY A 95 -11.45 -3.92 -3.21
CA GLY A 95 -10.61 -5.06 -2.86
C GLY A 95 -9.45 -4.78 -1.92
N ALA A 96 -9.39 -3.59 -1.30
CA ALA A 96 -8.38 -3.32 -0.28
C ALA A 96 -8.57 -4.27 0.90
N ASP A 97 -7.46 -4.80 1.41
CA ASP A 97 -7.49 -5.70 2.57
C ASP A 97 -7.48 -4.92 3.88
N PHE A 98 -6.91 -3.72 3.86
CA PHE A 98 -6.86 -2.82 5.03
C PHE A 98 -6.88 -1.37 4.59
N PHE A 99 -7.29 -0.51 5.52
CA PHE A 99 -7.31 0.94 5.32
C PHE A 99 -6.68 1.60 6.54
N ILE A 100 -5.66 2.44 6.33
CA ILE A 100 -4.94 3.14 7.38
C ILE A 100 -4.99 4.65 7.10
N ALA A 101 -5.37 5.43 8.10
CA ALA A 101 -5.36 6.89 7.99
C ALA A 101 -3.95 7.45 8.28
N LYS A 102 -3.56 8.50 7.58
CA LYS A 102 -2.38 9.29 7.91
C LYS A 102 -2.77 10.36 8.94
N PRO A 103 -1.93 10.68 9.90
CA PRO A 103 -0.65 10.06 10.20
C PRO A 103 -0.83 8.70 10.88
N PHE A 104 0.04 7.75 10.57
CA PHE A 104 0.00 6.43 11.18
C PHE A 104 1.10 6.27 12.20
N SER A 105 0.90 5.33 13.13
CA SER A 105 1.91 4.95 14.10
C SER A 105 2.63 3.68 13.65
N ARG A 106 3.81 3.46 14.21
CA ARG A 106 4.56 2.21 14.04
C ARG A 106 3.71 1.01 14.44
N ASP A 107 2.97 1.13 15.56
CA ASP A 107 2.16 0.04 16.10
C ASP A 107 1.06 -0.37 15.13
N ILE A 108 0.38 0.59 14.50
CA ILE A 108 -0.69 0.24 13.55
C ILE A 108 -0.13 -0.47 12.32
N ILE A 109 1.06 -0.11 11.87
CA ILE A 109 1.71 -0.81 10.75
C ILE A 109 2.06 -2.24 11.16
N PHE A 110 2.63 -2.42 12.35
CA PHE A 110 2.98 -3.75 12.87
C PHE A 110 1.74 -4.64 13.00
N GLN A 111 0.66 -4.11 13.59
CA GLN A 111 -0.59 -4.85 13.74
C GLN A 111 -1.18 -5.24 12.39
N THR A 112 -1.17 -4.32 11.44
CA THR A 112 -1.69 -4.57 10.09
C THR A 112 -0.92 -5.69 9.41
N VAL A 113 0.40 -5.63 9.44
CA VAL A 113 1.25 -6.66 8.84
C VAL A 113 0.99 -8.03 9.48
N GLU A 114 0.85 -8.08 10.80
CA GLU A 114 0.56 -9.33 11.51
C GLU A 114 -0.81 -9.89 11.11
N GLN A 115 -1.83 -9.05 11.01
CA GLN A 115 -3.17 -9.48 10.60
C GLN A 115 -3.22 -9.97 9.17
N LEU A 116 -2.32 -9.50 8.32
CA LEU A 116 -2.19 -9.98 6.94
C LEU A 116 -1.40 -11.29 6.84
N GLY A 117 -0.94 -11.82 7.94
CA GLY A 117 -0.23 -13.10 7.97
C GLY A 117 1.28 -12.99 7.86
N HIS A 118 1.79 -11.81 8.08
CA HIS A 118 3.23 -11.55 7.99
C HIS A 118 3.75 -10.92 9.28
#